data_47ba53180570e155919eb890aa54183e
#
_entry.id   47ba53180570e155919eb890aa54183e
#
_cell.length_a   1.000
_cell.length_b   1.000
_cell.length_c   1.000
_cell.angle_alpha   90.00
_cell.angle_beta   90.00
_cell.angle_gamma   90.00
#
_symmetry.space_group_name_H-M   'P 1'
#
loop_
_entity.id
_entity.type
_entity.pdbx_description
1 polymer ?
#
loop_
_entity_poly.entity_id
_entity_poly.type
_entity_poly.pdbx_seq_one_letter_code
_entity_poly.pdbx_strand_id
1 'polypeptide(L)'
;MASFDLKEIERRMRGALTVLKQEFGGLRTGRANMSLLDPIMVNAYGGHMPLNQLATINVPEPRLITVQVWDRSQVGAVERAIRESELGLNPVTEGQVLRLPIPELNEERRHELAKVSHKYAEQARVAVRNVRRDGMEHLKRMEKDADIGKDEHHTIATKVQDLTDKIIKEIDEMLASKEAEIMQV
;
A
#
# COMPACT_ATOMS: atom_id res chain seq x y z
N MET A 1 33.56 4.65 -17.79
CA MET A 1 32.76 5.88 -17.75
C MET A 1 31.57 5.64 -16.84
N ALA A 2 31.44 6.41 -15.78
CA ALA A 2 30.28 6.36 -14.92
C ALA A 2 29.07 6.88 -15.71
N SER A 3 28.02 6.09 -15.86
CA SER A 3 26.78 6.53 -16.49
C SER A 3 25.70 6.74 -15.42
N PHE A 4 24.93 7.80 -15.59
CA PHE A 4 23.78 8.02 -14.72
C PHE A 4 22.68 6.99 -15.01
N ASP A 5 22.24 6.28 -13.99
CA ASP A 5 21.20 5.24 -14.11
C ASP A 5 19.81 5.79 -13.81
N LEU A 6 19.13 6.29 -14.84
CA LEU A 6 17.76 6.79 -14.75
C LEU A 6 16.75 5.69 -14.37
N LYS A 7 17.02 4.44 -14.79
CA LYS A 7 16.13 3.31 -14.45
C LYS A 7 16.16 3.01 -12.96
N GLU A 8 17.31 3.14 -12.32
CA GLU A 8 17.44 2.96 -10.86
C GLU A 8 16.67 4.05 -10.11
N ILE A 9 16.73 5.29 -10.56
CA ILE A 9 15.93 6.40 -10.02
C ILE A 9 14.43 6.09 -10.16
N GLU A 10 14.00 5.65 -11.33
CA GLU A 10 12.60 5.26 -11.55
C GLU A 10 12.18 4.10 -10.64
N ARG A 11 13.00 3.07 -10.51
CA ARG A 11 12.74 1.93 -9.63
C ARG A 11 12.54 2.38 -8.18
N ARG A 12 13.39 3.25 -7.67
CA ARG A 12 13.29 3.79 -6.32
C ARG A 12 12.02 4.64 -6.12
N MET A 13 11.68 5.48 -7.09
CA MET A 13 10.45 6.28 -7.04
C MET A 13 9.21 5.40 -7.08
N ARG A 14 9.18 4.37 -7.92
CA ARG A 14 8.08 3.41 -7.98
C ARG A 14 7.95 2.56 -6.71
N GLY A 15 9.03 2.38 -5.96
CA GLY A 15 8.98 1.79 -4.63
C GLY A 15 8.06 2.54 -3.68
N ALA A 16 8.04 3.87 -3.76
CA ALA A 16 7.11 4.71 -2.97
C ALA A 16 5.64 4.46 -3.36
N LEU A 17 5.34 4.25 -4.64
CA LEU A 17 4.00 3.86 -5.11
C LEU A 17 3.58 2.50 -4.57
N THR A 18 4.48 1.55 -4.55
CA THR A 18 4.22 0.20 -4.03
C THR A 18 3.88 0.25 -2.54
N VAL A 19 4.63 0.99 -1.75
CA VAL A 19 4.35 1.20 -0.32
C VAL A 19 3.00 1.88 -0.12
N LEU A 20 2.71 2.94 -0.88
CA LEU A 20 1.43 3.64 -0.81
C LEU A 20 0.25 2.72 -1.14
N LYS A 21 0.39 1.89 -2.16
CA LYS A 21 -0.63 0.91 -2.54
C LYS A 21 -0.91 -0.09 -1.42
N GLN A 22 0.13 -0.56 -0.73
CA GLN A 22 0.00 -1.45 0.41
C GLN A 22 -0.69 -0.76 1.59
N GLU A 23 -0.30 0.47 1.91
CA GLU A 23 -0.91 1.27 2.99
C GLU A 23 -2.39 1.56 2.70
N PHE A 24 -2.73 1.93 1.47
CA PHE A 24 -4.12 2.14 1.06
C PHE A 24 -4.93 0.85 1.09
N GLY A 25 -4.34 -0.28 0.71
CA GLY A 25 -4.99 -1.60 0.80
C GLY A 25 -5.35 -1.99 2.22
N GLY A 26 -4.57 -1.56 3.21
CA GLY A 26 -4.81 -1.78 4.64
C GLY A 26 -5.85 -0.86 5.27
N LEU A 27 -6.32 0.18 4.58
CA LEU A 27 -7.35 1.07 5.08
C LEU A 27 -8.76 0.47 4.90
N ARG A 28 -9.48 0.35 6.00
CA ARG A 28 -10.87 -0.11 5.97
C ARG A 28 -11.79 1.02 5.48
N THR A 29 -12.42 0.81 4.32
CA THR A 29 -13.22 1.84 3.62
C THR A 29 -14.71 1.55 3.60
N GLY A 30 -15.24 0.70 4.44
CA GLY A 30 -16.66 0.29 4.42
C GLY A 30 -17.01 -0.69 3.30
N ARG A 31 -16.09 -0.97 2.37
CA ARG A 31 -16.21 -2.06 1.38
C ARG A 31 -15.28 -3.21 1.72
N ALA A 32 -15.75 -4.42 1.47
CA ALA A 32 -14.95 -5.62 1.60
C ALA A 32 -13.83 -5.63 0.55
N ASN A 33 -12.60 -5.86 1.02
CA ASN A 33 -11.42 -6.03 0.17
C ASN A 33 -10.56 -7.14 0.78
N MET A 34 -10.15 -8.09 -0.02
CA MET A 34 -9.28 -9.19 0.43
C MET A 34 -7.97 -8.68 1.03
N SER A 35 -7.44 -7.57 0.52
CA SER A 35 -6.21 -6.95 1.01
C SER A 35 -6.28 -6.47 2.46
N LEU A 36 -7.47 -6.30 3.02
CA LEU A 36 -7.64 -5.97 4.45
C LEU A 36 -7.05 -7.05 5.36
N LEU A 37 -7.02 -8.29 4.90
CA LEU A 37 -6.55 -9.44 5.68
C LEU A 37 -5.07 -9.75 5.44
N ASP A 38 -4.42 -9.11 4.47
CA ASP A 38 -3.01 -9.37 4.13
C ASP A 38 -2.04 -9.21 5.31
N PRO A 39 -2.18 -8.20 6.20
CA PRO A 39 -1.28 -8.04 7.34
C PRO A 39 -1.49 -9.06 8.46
N ILE A 40 -2.56 -9.84 8.43
CA ILE A 40 -2.91 -10.74 9.53
C ILE A 40 -1.98 -11.96 9.53
N MET A 41 -1.28 -12.15 10.64
CA MET A 41 -0.47 -13.32 10.90
C MET A 41 -1.18 -14.22 11.91
N VAL A 42 -1.22 -15.51 11.61
CA VAL A 42 -1.88 -16.52 12.43
C VAL A 42 -0.84 -17.41 13.12
N ASN A 43 -1.04 -17.67 14.39
CA ASN A 43 -0.26 -18.67 15.11
C ASN A 43 -0.78 -20.07 14.75
N ALA A 44 -0.09 -20.73 13.83
CA ALA A 44 -0.46 -22.06 13.34
C ALA A 44 0.78 -22.96 13.24
N TYR A 45 0.60 -24.23 13.54
CA TYR A 45 1.67 -25.24 13.43
C TYR A 45 2.99 -24.86 14.15
N GLY A 46 2.88 -24.17 15.29
CA GLY A 46 4.04 -23.74 16.08
C GLY A 46 4.80 -22.54 15.55
N GLY A 47 4.27 -21.83 14.56
CA GLY A 47 4.88 -20.66 13.98
C GLY A 47 3.86 -19.60 13.55
N HIS A 48 4.36 -18.47 13.06
CA HIS A 48 3.53 -17.41 12.50
C HIS A 48 3.40 -17.61 10.98
N MET A 49 2.17 -17.66 10.47
CA MET A 49 1.88 -17.82 9.05
C MET A 49 0.91 -16.75 8.57
N PRO A 50 1.08 -16.22 7.34
CA PRO A 50 0.08 -15.36 6.74
C PRO A 50 -1.27 -16.07 6.60
N LEU A 51 -2.35 -15.35 6.82
CA LEU A 51 -3.71 -15.90 6.72
C LEU A 51 -3.99 -16.55 5.36
N ASN A 52 -3.49 -15.96 4.28
CA ASN A 52 -3.67 -16.48 2.92
C ASN A 52 -3.01 -17.84 2.65
N GLN A 53 -2.11 -18.29 3.53
CA GLN A 53 -1.50 -19.62 3.48
C GLN A 53 -2.29 -20.69 4.25
N LEU A 54 -3.34 -20.30 4.96
CA LEU A 54 -4.18 -21.16 5.78
C LEU A 54 -5.62 -21.24 5.31
N ALA A 55 -6.04 -20.32 4.46
CA ALA A 55 -7.43 -20.17 4.06
C ALA A 55 -7.58 -19.55 2.67
N THR A 56 -8.73 -19.80 2.07
CA THR A 56 -9.19 -19.12 0.87
C THR A 56 -10.07 -17.95 1.27
N ILE A 57 -9.75 -16.76 0.76
CA ILE A 57 -10.45 -15.50 1.06
C ILE A 57 -11.29 -15.11 -0.14
N ASN A 58 -12.59 -14.88 0.07
CA ASN A 58 -13.52 -14.44 -0.95
C ASN A 58 -14.32 -13.21 -0.48
N VAL A 59 -14.81 -12.43 -1.42
CA VAL A 59 -15.69 -11.28 -1.20
C VAL A 59 -17.00 -11.54 -1.98
N PRO A 60 -17.95 -12.32 -1.41
CA PRO A 60 -19.20 -12.63 -2.09
C PRO A 60 -20.16 -11.46 -2.18
N GLU A 61 -20.03 -10.49 -1.29
CA GLU A 61 -20.85 -9.29 -1.22
C GLU A 61 -19.99 -8.05 -0.92
N PRO A 62 -20.46 -6.83 -1.27
CA PRO A 62 -19.66 -5.60 -1.10
C PRO A 62 -19.20 -5.30 0.33
N ARG A 63 -19.87 -5.89 1.33
CA ARG A 63 -19.56 -5.71 2.76
C ARG A 63 -19.43 -7.03 3.52
N LEU A 64 -19.08 -8.08 2.82
CA LEU A 64 -18.88 -9.39 3.43
C LEU A 64 -17.61 -10.02 2.89
N ILE A 65 -16.71 -10.42 3.79
CA ILE A 65 -15.57 -11.29 3.48
C ILE A 65 -15.85 -12.67 4.05
N THR A 66 -15.57 -13.71 3.29
CA THR A 66 -15.58 -15.10 3.76
C THR A 66 -14.18 -15.65 3.76
N VAL A 67 -13.82 -16.32 4.85
CA VAL A 67 -12.53 -16.99 5.03
C VAL A 67 -12.79 -18.47 5.22
N GLN A 68 -12.48 -19.26 4.21
CA GLN A 68 -12.59 -20.70 4.28
C GLN A 68 -11.26 -21.30 4.72
N VAL A 69 -11.20 -21.74 5.96
CA VAL A 69 -9.99 -22.35 6.55
C VAL A 69 -9.88 -23.79 6.05
N TRP A 70 -8.70 -24.14 5.51
CA TRP A 70 -8.49 -25.46 4.91
C TRP A 70 -8.37 -26.57 5.95
N ASP A 71 -7.76 -26.28 7.09
CA ASP A 71 -7.59 -27.24 8.19
C ASP A 71 -8.55 -26.87 9.33
N ARG A 72 -9.47 -27.77 9.61
CA ARG A 72 -10.47 -27.59 10.66
C ARG A 72 -9.85 -27.33 12.04
N SER A 73 -8.67 -27.88 12.32
CA SER A 73 -7.96 -27.67 13.57
C SER A 73 -7.46 -26.24 13.74
N GLN A 74 -7.32 -25.47 12.66
CA GLN A 74 -6.80 -24.10 12.67
C GLN A 74 -7.88 -23.01 12.69
N VAL A 75 -9.15 -23.39 12.61
CA VAL A 75 -10.28 -22.42 12.60
C VAL A 75 -10.24 -21.49 13.81
N GLY A 76 -10.02 -22.04 15.01
CA GLY A 76 -9.94 -21.24 16.25
C GLY A 76 -8.76 -20.26 16.26
N ALA A 77 -7.61 -20.67 15.72
CA ALA A 77 -6.44 -19.80 15.63
C ALA A 77 -6.65 -18.66 14.62
N VAL A 78 -7.28 -18.95 13.48
CA VAL A 78 -7.63 -17.95 12.47
C VAL A 78 -8.65 -16.96 13.00
N GLU A 79 -9.70 -17.44 13.66
CA GLU A 79 -10.72 -16.58 14.29
C GLU A 79 -10.09 -15.62 15.30
N ARG A 80 -9.23 -16.14 16.18
CA ARG A 80 -8.54 -15.33 17.18
C ARG A 80 -7.66 -14.26 16.54
N ALA A 81 -6.88 -14.61 15.52
CA ALA A 81 -6.02 -13.67 14.83
C ALA A 81 -6.80 -12.53 14.18
N ILE A 82 -7.94 -12.81 13.59
CA ILE A 82 -8.82 -11.80 13.00
C ILE A 82 -9.44 -10.91 14.08
N ARG A 83 -9.91 -11.50 15.17
CA ARG A 83 -10.54 -10.79 16.28
C ARG A 83 -9.57 -9.85 17.00
N GLU A 84 -8.33 -10.28 17.20
CA GLU A 84 -7.28 -9.51 17.85
C GLU A 84 -6.62 -8.48 16.90
N SER A 85 -6.92 -8.53 15.61
CA SER A 85 -6.40 -7.55 14.65
C SER A 85 -7.00 -6.16 14.89
N GLU A 86 -6.25 -5.13 14.48
CA GLU A 86 -6.69 -3.71 14.61
C GLU A 86 -7.85 -3.34 13.66
N LEU A 87 -8.31 -4.28 12.84
CA LEU A 87 -9.39 -4.03 11.87
C LEU A 87 -10.77 -3.88 12.51
N GLY A 88 -10.95 -4.32 13.75
CA GLY A 88 -12.23 -4.24 14.45
C GLY A 88 -13.34 -5.08 13.81
N LEU A 89 -12.99 -6.20 13.20
CA LEU A 89 -13.91 -7.14 12.59
C LEU A 89 -14.37 -8.20 13.58
N ASN A 90 -15.65 -8.57 13.52
CA ASN A 90 -16.23 -9.62 14.35
C ASN A 90 -16.53 -10.85 13.48
N PRO A 91 -15.67 -11.89 13.52
CA PRO A 91 -15.90 -13.10 12.74
C PRO A 91 -17.06 -13.91 13.31
N VAL A 92 -17.90 -14.43 12.41
CA VAL A 92 -18.94 -15.41 12.72
C VAL A 92 -18.51 -16.75 12.15
N THR A 93 -18.27 -17.73 13.02
CA THR A 93 -17.80 -19.04 12.63
C THR A 93 -18.96 -19.97 12.27
N GLU A 94 -18.92 -20.49 11.05
CA GLU A 94 -19.83 -21.52 10.56
C GLU A 94 -19.02 -22.71 10.01
N GLY A 95 -18.77 -23.71 10.86
CA GLY A 95 -17.90 -24.85 10.49
C GLY A 95 -16.45 -24.40 10.22
N GLN A 96 -15.98 -24.55 8.97
CA GLN A 96 -14.65 -24.12 8.53
C GLN A 96 -14.67 -22.77 7.84
N VAL A 97 -15.82 -22.11 7.75
CA VAL A 97 -15.99 -20.81 7.14
C VAL A 97 -16.18 -19.74 8.21
N LEU A 98 -15.40 -18.67 8.11
CA LEU A 98 -15.57 -17.47 8.91
C LEU A 98 -16.22 -16.40 8.04
N ARG A 99 -17.31 -15.82 8.51
CA ARG A 99 -17.98 -14.69 7.88
C ARG A 99 -17.56 -13.41 8.57
N LEU A 100 -17.05 -12.46 7.81
CA LEU A 100 -16.58 -11.17 8.31
C LEU A 100 -17.46 -10.07 7.72
N PRO A 101 -18.54 -9.66 8.40
CA PRO A 101 -19.32 -8.51 7.98
C PRO A 101 -18.49 -7.24 8.19
N ILE A 102 -18.46 -6.39 7.17
CA ILE A 102 -17.78 -5.11 7.22
C ILE A 102 -18.80 -4.05 7.65
N PRO A 103 -18.65 -3.40 8.82
CA PRO A 103 -19.54 -2.34 9.26
C PRO A 103 -19.49 -1.14 8.33
N GLU A 104 -20.61 -0.44 8.22
CA GLU A 104 -20.65 0.87 7.55
C GLU A 104 -19.75 1.86 8.27
N LEU A 105 -19.14 2.76 7.49
CA LEU A 105 -18.42 3.89 8.05
C LEU A 105 -19.43 4.99 8.44
N ASN A 106 -19.28 5.54 9.64
CA ASN A 106 -19.94 6.80 9.98
C ASN A 106 -19.16 7.99 9.40
N GLU A 107 -19.74 9.18 9.41
CA GLU A 107 -19.15 10.39 8.86
C GLU A 107 -17.81 10.75 9.54
N GLU A 108 -17.75 10.66 10.86
CA GLU A 108 -16.53 10.91 11.62
C GLU A 108 -15.39 9.98 11.19
N ARG A 109 -15.66 8.68 11.05
CA ARG A 109 -14.67 7.70 10.62
C ARG A 109 -14.20 7.92 9.19
N ARG A 110 -15.10 8.36 8.30
CA ARG A 110 -14.72 8.74 6.92
C ARG A 110 -13.75 9.91 6.93
N HIS A 111 -13.99 10.93 7.74
CA HIS A 111 -13.06 12.06 7.86
C HIS A 111 -11.71 11.65 8.42
N GLU A 112 -11.66 10.79 9.41
CA GLU A 112 -10.40 10.25 9.94
C GLU A 112 -9.62 9.48 8.88
N LEU A 113 -10.29 8.61 8.12
CA LEU A 113 -9.67 7.83 7.05
C LEU A 113 -9.16 8.73 5.91
N ALA A 114 -9.90 9.77 5.56
CA ALA A 114 -9.46 10.77 4.59
C ALA A 114 -8.16 11.44 5.04
N LYS A 115 -8.06 11.85 6.29
CA LYS A 115 -6.83 12.42 6.87
C LYS A 115 -5.65 11.44 6.82
N VAL A 116 -5.89 10.18 7.15
CA VAL A 116 -4.85 9.14 7.10
C VAL A 116 -4.39 8.90 5.67
N SER A 117 -5.31 8.86 4.70
CA SER A 117 -4.97 8.69 3.29
C SER A 117 -4.13 9.85 2.75
N HIS A 118 -4.45 11.09 3.12
CA HIS A 118 -3.63 12.26 2.79
C HIS A 118 -2.22 12.17 3.40
N LYS A 119 -2.11 11.71 4.63
CA LYS A 119 -0.82 11.51 5.31
C LYS A 119 0.04 10.50 4.56
N TYR A 120 -0.52 9.38 4.17
CA TYR A 120 0.20 8.35 3.42
C TYR A 120 0.64 8.86 2.04
N ALA A 121 -0.24 9.59 1.34
CA ALA A 121 0.11 10.19 0.06
C ALA A 121 1.26 11.20 0.19
N GLU A 122 1.24 12.04 1.23
CA GLU A 122 2.33 13.01 1.47
C GLU A 122 3.64 12.31 1.81
N GLN A 123 3.61 11.24 2.59
CA GLN A 123 4.81 10.43 2.86
C GLN A 123 5.39 9.84 1.55
N ALA A 124 4.54 9.38 0.65
CA ALA A 124 4.96 8.88 -0.66
C ALA A 124 5.59 10.00 -1.52
N ARG A 125 4.99 11.21 -1.54
CA ARG A 125 5.54 12.35 -2.25
C ARG A 125 6.91 12.75 -1.70
N VAL A 126 7.06 12.78 -0.39
CA VAL A 126 8.34 13.07 0.28
C VAL A 126 9.40 12.03 -0.12
N ALA A 127 9.05 10.75 -0.14
CA ALA A 127 9.95 9.68 -0.58
C ALA A 127 10.41 9.89 -2.03
N VAL A 128 9.49 10.23 -2.93
CA VAL A 128 9.80 10.52 -4.35
C VAL A 128 10.72 11.75 -4.48
N ARG A 129 10.43 12.82 -3.75
CA ARG A 129 11.27 14.03 -3.74
C ARG A 129 12.67 13.78 -3.19
N ASN A 130 12.80 12.89 -2.21
CA ASN A 130 14.11 12.48 -1.68
C ASN A 130 14.94 11.73 -2.73
N VAL A 131 14.32 10.81 -3.47
CA VAL A 131 14.97 10.12 -4.58
C VAL A 131 15.41 11.11 -5.66
N ARG A 132 14.54 12.07 -6.01
CA ARG A 132 14.86 13.16 -6.95
C ARG A 132 16.09 13.94 -6.48
N ARG A 133 16.11 14.35 -5.23
CA ARG A 133 17.23 15.10 -4.65
C ARG A 133 18.52 14.32 -4.74
N ASP A 134 18.51 13.05 -4.38
CA ASP A 134 19.68 12.18 -4.49
C ASP A 134 20.20 12.10 -5.94
N GLY A 135 19.28 11.97 -6.90
CA GLY A 135 19.61 11.96 -8.33
C GLY A 135 20.22 13.28 -8.79
N MET A 136 19.66 14.41 -8.39
CA MET A 136 20.18 15.74 -8.74
C MET A 136 21.56 16.00 -8.12
N GLU A 137 21.78 15.60 -6.89
CA GLU A 137 23.08 15.70 -6.22
C GLU A 137 24.14 14.82 -6.90
N HIS A 138 23.75 13.63 -7.34
CA HIS A 138 24.63 12.74 -8.10
C HIS A 138 25.04 13.35 -9.44
N LEU A 139 24.07 13.91 -10.19
CA LEU A 139 24.35 14.62 -11.44
C LEU A 139 25.32 15.81 -11.25
N LYS A 140 25.12 16.56 -10.17
CA LYS A 140 25.99 17.70 -9.84
C LYS A 140 27.44 17.23 -9.59
N ARG A 141 27.60 16.12 -8.89
CA ARG A 141 28.93 15.51 -8.67
C ARG A 141 29.57 15.04 -9.95
N MET A 142 28.83 14.35 -10.82
CA MET A 142 29.31 13.88 -12.12
C MET A 142 29.77 15.05 -13.02
N GLU A 143 29.06 16.16 -13.02
CA GLU A 143 29.48 17.38 -13.75
C GLU A 143 30.75 17.96 -13.16
N LYS A 144 30.86 18.04 -11.84
CA LYS A 144 32.04 18.55 -11.14
C LYS A 144 33.28 17.71 -11.41
N ASP A 145 33.10 16.38 -11.49
CA ASP A 145 34.16 15.42 -11.75
C ASP A 145 34.46 15.27 -13.26
N ALA A 146 33.80 16.07 -14.10
CA ALA A 146 33.91 16.06 -15.55
C ALA A 146 33.53 14.72 -16.22
N ASP A 147 32.75 13.89 -15.55
CA ASP A 147 32.17 12.66 -16.13
C ASP A 147 31.11 12.97 -17.17
N ILE A 148 30.39 14.09 -17.00
CA ILE A 148 29.37 14.62 -17.93
C ILE A 148 29.56 16.12 -18.15
N GLY A 149 29.12 16.61 -19.32
CA GLY A 149 29.08 18.05 -19.63
C GLY A 149 27.81 18.73 -19.08
N LYS A 150 27.80 20.06 -19.12
CA LYS A 150 26.66 20.87 -18.67
C LYS A 150 25.37 20.58 -19.41
N ASP A 151 25.44 20.38 -20.73
CA ASP A 151 24.28 20.08 -21.57
C ASP A 151 23.70 18.71 -21.27
N GLU A 152 24.56 17.73 -21.05
CA GLU A 152 24.16 16.38 -20.65
C GLU A 152 23.53 16.37 -19.25
N HIS A 153 24.13 17.10 -18.29
CA HIS A 153 23.55 17.31 -16.96
C HIS A 153 22.14 17.89 -17.07
N HIS A 154 21.97 18.97 -17.83
CA HIS A 154 20.66 19.60 -18.02
C HIS A 154 19.62 18.64 -18.61
N THR A 155 20.00 17.88 -19.63
CA THR A 155 19.13 16.90 -20.27
C THR A 155 18.68 15.81 -19.31
N ILE A 156 19.60 15.24 -18.54
CA ILE A 156 19.28 14.19 -17.56
C ILE A 156 18.44 14.77 -16.40
N ALA A 157 18.79 15.96 -15.91
CA ALA A 157 18.03 16.66 -14.86
C ALA A 157 16.59 16.90 -15.26
N THR A 158 16.33 17.27 -16.52
CA THR A 158 14.98 17.42 -17.08
C THR A 158 14.24 16.07 -17.07
N LYS A 159 14.89 14.98 -17.45
CA LYS A 159 14.30 13.63 -17.41
C LYS A 159 13.96 13.18 -16.00
N VAL A 160 14.81 13.48 -15.02
CA VAL A 160 14.56 13.20 -13.59
C VAL A 160 13.37 14.02 -13.09
N GLN A 161 13.26 15.28 -13.48
CA GLN A 161 12.13 16.13 -13.11
C GLN A 161 10.82 15.65 -13.75
N ASP A 162 10.82 15.29 -15.03
CA ASP A 162 9.65 14.77 -15.73
C ASP A 162 9.17 13.47 -15.11
N LEU A 163 10.09 12.59 -14.74
CA LEU A 163 9.80 11.35 -14.03
C LEU A 163 9.19 11.63 -12.66
N THR A 164 9.76 12.58 -11.91
CA THR A 164 9.22 13.01 -10.61
C THR A 164 7.78 13.49 -10.73
N ASP A 165 7.51 14.36 -11.70
CA ASP A 165 6.18 14.92 -11.95
C ASP A 165 5.17 13.83 -12.31
N LYS A 166 5.59 12.88 -13.15
CA LYS A 166 4.77 11.72 -13.53
C LYS A 166 4.41 10.86 -12.32
N ILE A 167 5.38 10.52 -11.49
CA ILE A 167 5.16 9.66 -10.31
C ILE A 167 4.29 10.38 -9.27
N ILE A 168 4.51 11.67 -9.04
CA ILE A 168 3.66 12.46 -8.13
C ILE A 168 2.23 12.53 -8.64
N LYS A 169 2.03 12.66 -9.95
CA LYS A 169 0.70 12.61 -10.56
C LYS A 169 0.01 11.26 -10.30
N GLU A 170 0.74 10.15 -10.43
CA GLU A 170 0.21 8.83 -10.10
C GLU A 170 -0.19 8.73 -8.62
N ILE A 171 0.59 9.31 -7.69
CA ILE A 171 0.25 9.39 -6.27
C ILE A 171 -1.05 10.17 -6.06
N ASP A 172 -1.21 11.32 -6.71
CA ASP A 172 -2.38 12.17 -6.61
C ASP A 172 -3.63 11.47 -7.15
N GLU A 173 -3.51 10.72 -8.24
CA GLU A 173 -4.58 9.90 -8.81
C GLU A 173 -4.98 8.75 -7.86
N MET A 174 -4.01 8.07 -7.24
CA MET A 174 -4.27 7.04 -6.24
C MET A 174 -5.00 7.61 -5.02
N LEU A 175 -4.59 8.78 -4.55
CA LEU A 175 -5.26 9.47 -3.44
C LEU A 175 -6.69 9.84 -3.79
N ALA A 176 -6.93 10.43 -4.95
CA ALA A 176 -8.26 10.80 -5.41
C ALA A 176 -9.19 9.59 -5.51
N SER A 177 -8.70 8.46 -6.05
CA SER A 177 -9.44 7.21 -6.10
C SER A 177 -9.78 6.68 -4.71
N LYS A 178 -8.82 6.75 -3.77
CA LYS A 178 -9.04 6.29 -2.40
C LYS A 178 -10.02 7.16 -1.64
N GLU A 179 -9.94 8.46 -1.80
CA GLU A 179 -10.93 9.39 -1.22
C GLU A 179 -12.34 9.14 -1.74
N ALA A 180 -12.50 8.93 -3.05
CA ALA A 180 -13.78 8.58 -3.64
C ALA A 180 -14.35 7.29 -3.06
N GLU A 181 -13.50 6.27 -2.86
CA GLU A 181 -13.87 5.00 -2.23
C GLU A 181 -14.30 5.18 -0.77
N ILE A 182 -13.57 5.99 0.02
CA ILE A 182 -13.89 6.30 1.42
C ILE A 182 -15.22 7.04 1.54
N MET A 183 -15.49 7.99 0.63
CA MET A 183 -16.69 8.84 0.66
C MET A 183 -17.92 8.18 0.02
N GLN A 184 -17.78 7.02 -0.58
CA GLN A 184 -18.91 6.27 -1.14
C GLN A 184 -19.82 5.75 -0.03
N VAL A 185 -21.11 6.06 -0.15
CA VAL A 185 -22.16 5.62 0.78
C VAL A 185 -22.77 4.29 0.32
#